data_e5b9028108f0ddeb3e25c20bbbc45817
#
_entry.id   e5b9028108f0ddeb3e25c20bbbc45817
#
_cell.length_a   1.000
_cell.length_b   1.000
_cell.length_c   1.000
_cell.angle_alpha   90.00
_cell.angle_beta   90.00
_cell.angle_gamma   90.00
#
_symmetry.space_group_name_H-M   'P 1'
#
loop_
_entity.id
_entity.type
_entity.pdbx_description
1 polymer ?
#
loop_
_entity_poly.entity_id
_entity_poly.type
_entity_poly.pdbx_seq_one_letter_code
_entity_poly.pdbx_strand_id
1 'polypeptide(L)'
;MKFGIFGGAWQKRGLADTDSPTGYRDWINYNIEAEALGFCSSFTTEHHFTGLGQVSASLNLMTYLAAKTTTLRLGTAVMTLLWHNPVLLAEQAATLDLVSGGRLDFGVGKGYRYNEFHGFGVDMEDADEIFE
;
A
#
# COMPACT_ATOMS: atom_id res chain seq x y z
N MET A 1 -7.19 2.95 24.49
CA MET A 1 -7.05 3.67 23.20
C MET A 1 -6.29 2.76 22.27
N LYS A 2 -6.62 2.73 20.97
CA LYS A 2 -5.88 1.94 19.97
C LYS A 2 -5.08 2.89 19.09
N PHE A 3 -3.83 2.55 18.80
CA PHE A 3 -2.95 3.33 17.93
C PHE A 3 -2.56 2.51 16.71
N GLY A 4 -2.51 3.16 15.57
CA GLY A 4 -2.00 2.62 14.32
C GLY A 4 -0.88 3.48 13.77
N ILE A 5 -0.19 2.97 12.78
CA ILE A 5 0.80 3.72 12.01
C ILE A 5 0.30 3.92 10.59
N PHE A 6 0.77 4.98 9.95
CA PHE A 6 0.44 5.33 8.58
C PHE A 6 1.70 5.75 7.84
N GLY A 7 1.86 5.26 6.62
CA GLY A 7 2.98 5.59 5.75
C GLY A 7 3.33 4.43 4.83
N GLY A 8 4.45 4.55 4.13
CA GLY A 8 4.90 3.50 3.21
C GLY A 8 6.43 3.46 3.15
N ALA A 9 6.95 2.37 2.60
CA ALA A 9 8.34 2.31 2.21
C ALA A 9 8.62 3.37 1.13
N TRP A 10 9.76 4.01 1.21
CA TRP A 10 10.21 4.92 0.16
C TRP A 10 11.73 4.99 0.10
N GLN A 11 12.25 5.29 -1.08
CA GLN A 11 13.66 5.45 -1.33
C GLN A 11 13.90 6.80 -2.03
N LYS A 12 14.82 7.58 -1.53
CA LYS A 12 15.10 8.91 -2.09
C LYS A 12 15.82 8.77 -3.43
N ARG A 13 15.28 9.40 -4.48
CA ARG A 13 15.87 9.41 -5.82
C ARG A 13 17.25 10.10 -5.81
N GLY A 14 18.17 9.58 -6.60
CA GLY A 14 19.50 10.18 -6.82
C GLY A 14 20.55 9.87 -5.75
N LEU A 15 20.23 9.01 -4.79
CA LEU A 15 21.22 8.40 -3.92
C LEU A 15 21.84 7.18 -4.62
N ALA A 16 23.10 6.87 -4.32
CA ALA A 16 23.81 5.71 -4.85
C ALA A 16 23.06 4.37 -4.60
N ASP A 17 22.13 4.36 -3.71
CA ASP A 17 21.37 3.22 -3.18
C ASP A 17 19.89 3.21 -3.60
N THR A 18 19.52 3.92 -4.68
CA THR A 18 18.12 3.98 -5.14
C THR A 18 17.52 2.63 -5.51
N ASP A 19 18.34 1.68 -5.92
CA ASP A 19 17.93 0.30 -6.23
C ASP A 19 18.06 -0.63 -5.02
N SER A 20 18.44 -0.10 -3.86
CA SER A 20 18.58 -0.87 -2.63
C SER A 20 17.22 -1.24 -2.05
N PRO A 21 17.06 -2.46 -1.53
CA PRO A 21 15.86 -2.86 -0.81
C PRO A 21 15.76 -2.24 0.59
N THR A 22 16.69 -1.37 0.99
CA THR A 22 16.81 -0.85 2.38
C THR A 22 15.54 -0.18 2.85
N GLY A 23 14.96 0.75 2.08
CA GLY A 23 13.73 1.44 2.46
C GLY A 23 12.55 0.50 2.70
N TYR A 24 12.45 -0.58 1.92
CA TYR A 24 11.42 -1.61 2.13
C TYR A 24 11.70 -2.47 3.37
N ARG A 25 12.95 -2.86 3.59
CA ARG A 25 13.36 -3.63 4.78
C ARG A 25 13.15 -2.83 6.07
N ASP A 26 13.54 -1.56 6.07
CA ASP A 26 13.38 -0.68 7.21
C ASP A 26 11.90 -0.49 7.55
N TRP A 27 11.06 -0.27 6.54
CA TRP A 27 9.62 -0.14 6.76
C TRP A 27 9.00 -1.45 7.31
N ILE A 28 9.41 -2.61 6.80
CA ILE A 28 8.95 -3.92 7.32
C ILE A 28 9.37 -4.10 8.78
N ASN A 29 10.65 -3.87 9.09
CA ASN A 29 11.16 -4.00 10.45
C ASN A 29 10.46 -3.03 11.41
N TYR A 30 10.25 -1.80 10.99
CA TYR A 30 9.49 -0.80 11.75
C TYR A 30 8.08 -1.29 12.10
N ASN A 31 7.39 -1.94 11.16
CA ASN A 31 6.06 -2.49 11.40
C ASN A 31 6.07 -3.69 12.36
N ILE A 32 7.08 -4.56 12.27
CA ILE A 32 7.27 -5.68 13.21
C ILE A 32 7.52 -5.15 14.62
N GLU A 33 8.37 -4.14 14.77
CA GLU A 33 8.64 -3.49 16.05
C GLU A 33 7.39 -2.78 16.59
N ALA A 34 6.61 -2.11 15.72
CA ALA A 34 5.37 -1.46 16.12
C ALA A 34 4.35 -2.47 16.67
N GLU A 35 4.20 -3.65 16.05
CA GLU A 35 3.36 -4.72 16.59
C GLU A 35 3.84 -5.13 17.98
N ALA A 36 5.13 -5.35 18.17
CA ALA A 36 5.71 -5.72 19.46
C ALA A 36 5.50 -4.64 20.55
N LEU A 37 5.41 -3.36 20.15
CA LEU A 37 5.10 -2.23 21.03
C LEU A 37 3.60 -2.03 21.28
N GLY A 38 2.73 -2.84 20.66
CA GLY A 38 1.28 -2.82 20.88
C GLY A 38 0.50 -1.90 19.94
N PHE A 39 1.08 -1.44 18.85
CA PHE A 39 0.31 -0.82 17.78
C PHE A 39 -0.62 -1.85 17.13
N CYS A 40 -1.85 -1.46 16.81
CA CYS A 40 -2.88 -2.39 16.38
C CYS A 40 -3.09 -2.44 14.87
N SER A 41 -2.56 -1.47 14.12
CA SER A 41 -2.73 -1.39 12.67
C SER A 41 -1.59 -0.65 11.98
N SER A 42 -1.38 -1.00 10.73
CA SER A 42 -0.51 -0.27 9.80
C SER A 42 -1.23 -0.04 8.49
N PHE A 43 -1.26 1.23 8.06
CA PHE A 43 -1.85 1.63 6.78
C PHE A 43 -0.77 2.10 5.82
N THR A 44 -0.78 1.59 4.58
CA THR A 44 0.14 2.03 3.53
C THR A 44 -0.59 2.76 2.41
N THR A 45 0.15 3.63 1.74
CA THR A 45 -0.29 4.34 0.53
C THR A 45 0.02 3.54 -0.73
N GLU A 46 -0.62 3.90 -1.84
CA GLU A 46 -0.24 3.49 -3.18
C GLU A 46 0.15 4.73 -3.99
N HIS A 47 1.34 4.73 -4.57
CA HIS A 47 1.81 5.81 -5.44
C HIS A 47 2.66 5.28 -6.59
N HIS A 48 2.48 5.91 -7.77
CA HIS A 48 3.14 5.54 -9.00
C HIS A 48 3.84 6.74 -9.64
N PHE A 49 4.88 6.49 -10.42
CA PHE A 49 5.59 7.49 -11.25
C PHE A 49 6.11 8.72 -10.48
N THR A 50 6.28 8.61 -9.15
CA THR A 50 6.73 9.74 -8.31
C THR A 50 8.23 9.97 -8.39
N GLY A 51 9.00 8.96 -8.79
CA GLY A 51 10.46 8.96 -8.76
C GLY A 51 11.06 8.95 -7.35
N LEU A 52 10.26 8.68 -6.32
CA LEU A 52 10.67 8.63 -4.91
C LEU A 52 10.76 7.19 -4.37
N GLY A 53 10.62 6.17 -5.22
CA GLY A 53 10.62 4.77 -4.79
C GLY A 53 9.52 4.43 -3.78
N GLN A 54 8.40 5.12 -3.85
CA GLN A 54 7.23 4.86 -3.00
C GLN A 54 6.57 3.53 -3.35
N VAL A 55 5.77 3.02 -2.42
CA VAL A 55 5.05 1.76 -2.60
C VAL A 55 4.05 1.88 -3.76
N SER A 56 4.21 1.03 -4.75
CA SER A 56 3.31 0.92 -5.91
C SER A 56 2.53 -0.40 -5.94
N ALA A 57 3.03 -1.44 -5.26
CA ALA A 57 2.40 -2.74 -5.16
C ALA A 57 2.02 -3.01 -3.69
N SER A 58 1.06 -2.25 -3.18
CA SER A 58 0.72 -2.19 -1.76
C SER A 58 0.26 -3.54 -1.22
N LEU A 59 -0.61 -4.28 -1.94
CA LEU A 59 -1.09 -5.60 -1.50
C LEU A 59 0.04 -6.63 -1.45
N ASN A 60 1.02 -6.58 -2.37
CA ASN A 60 2.18 -7.49 -2.34
C ASN A 60 3.02 -7.24 -1.08
N LEU A 61 3.28 -5.97 -0.76
CA LEU A 61 4.03 -5.59 0.43
C LEU A 61 3.28 -5.96 1.71
N MET A 62 1.96 -5.72 1.75
CA MET A 62 1.12 -6.10 2.88
C MET A 62 1.03 -7.62 3.06
N THR A 63 1.01 -8.41 1.97
CA THR A 63 1.05 -9.87 2.06
C THR A 63 2.35 -10.36 2.69
N TYR A 64 3.48 -9.76 2.32
CA TYR A 64 4.76 -10.08 2.96
C TYR A 64 4.75 -9.69 4.44
N LEU A 65 4.23 -8.52 4.78
CA LEU A 65 4.10 -8.06 6.17
C LEU A 65 3.17 -8.98 6.98
N ALA A 66 2.08 -9.46 6.37
CA ALA A 66 1.16 -10.43 6.98
C ALA A 66 1.87 -11.69 7.46
N ALA A 67 2.86 -12.17 6.69
CA ALA A 67 3.68 -13.35 7.06
C ALA A 67 4.71 -13.05 8.16
N LYS A 68 4.98 -11.77 8.48
CA LYS A 68 5.94 -11.34 9.50
C LYS A 68 5.29 -10.85 10.79
N THR A 69 3.97 -10.69 10.78
CA THR A 69 3.17 -10.19 11.90
C THR A 69 2.04 -11.16 12.23
N THR A 70 1.46 -11.07 13.42
CA THR A 70 0.44 -12.01 13.89
C THR A 70 -0.88 -11.35 14.24
N THR A 71 -0.86 -10.13 14.72
CA THR A 71 -2.02 -9.40 15.24
C THR A 71 -2.24 -8.05 14.57
N LEU A 72 -1.18 -7.50 13.96
CA LEU A 72 -1.23 -6.19 13.31
C LEU A 72 -2.25 -6.21 12.15
N ARG A 73 -3.23 -5.32 12.19
CA ARG A 73 -4.14 -5.11 11.07
C ARG A 73 -3.41 -4.37 9.94
N LEU A 74 -3.72 -4.75 8.73
CA LEU A 74 -3.02 -4.35 7.51
C LEU A 74 -3.97 -3.54 6.64
N GLY A 75 -3.71 -2.25 6.52
CA GLY A 75 -4.61 -1.35 5.83
C GLY A 75 -4.03 -0.73 4.57
N THR A 76 -4.90 -0.45 3.61
CA THR A 76 -4.59 0.44 2.48
C THR A 76 -5.28 1.79 2.67
N ALA A 77 -4.53 2.88 2.47
CA ALA A 77 -5.06 4.23 2.55
C ALA A 77 -4.39 5.13 1.50
N VAL A 78 -4.76 4.91 0.27
CA VAL A 78 -5.79 4.01 -0.26
C VAL A 78 -5.23 3.15 -1.40
N MET A 79 -5.96 2.10 -1.82
CA MET A 79 -5.81 1.50 -3.15
C MET A 79 -6.57 2.36 -4.15
N THR A 80 -5.93 2.77 -5.22
CA THR A 80 -6.57 3.59 -6.25
C THR A 80 -7.24 2.68 -7.28
N LEU A 81 -8.56 2.54 -7.21
CA LEU A 81 -9.31 1.57 -8.03
C LEU A 81 -9.10 1.75 -9.54
N LEU A 82 -8.91 2.98 -9.99
CA LEU A 82 -8.81 3.36 -11.39
C LEU A 82 -7.62 2.73 -12.13
N TRP A 83 -6.58 2.33 -11.38
CA TRP A 83 -5.39 1.69 -11.96
C TRP A 83 -5.52 0.18 -12.14
N HIS A 84 -6.55 -0.44 -11.59
CA HIS A 84 -6.62 -1.88 -11.42
C HIS A 84 -7.78 -2.49 -12.19
N ASN A 85 -7.57 -3.72 -12.69
CA ASN A 85 -8.69 -4.56 -13.06
C ASN A 85 -9.47 -4.93 -11.79
N PRO A 86 -10.78 -4.64 -11.69
CA PRO A 86 -11.53 -4.79 -10.45
C PRO A 86 -11.63 -6.24 -9.97
N VAL A 87 -11.72 -7.20 -10.89
CA VAL A 87 -11.77 -8.63 -10.55
C VAL A 87 -10.45 -9.08 -9.95
N LEU A 88 -9.32 -8.77 -10.61
CA LEU A 88 -7.99 -9.12 -10.10
C LEU A 88 -7.69 -8.45 -8.76
N LEU A 89 -8.07 -7.20 -8.59
CA LEU A 89 -7.89 -6.49 -7.33
C LEU A 89 -8.69 -7.12 -6.19
N ALA A 90 -9.95 -7.50 -6.45
CA ALA A 90 -10.78 -8.18 -5.47
C ALA A 90 -10.19 -9.54 -5.06
N GLU A 91 -9.69 -10.33 -6.02
CA GLU A 91 -9.03 -11.62 -5.76
C GLU A 91 -7.75 -11.45 -4.93
N GLN A 92 -6.93 -10.43 -5.22
CA GLN A 92 -5.72 -10.13 -4.46
C GLN A 92 -6.03 -9.69 -3.04
N ALA A 93 -7.02 -8.82 -2.86
CA ALA A 93 -7.47 -8.37 -1.54
C ALA A 93 -8.03 -9.54 -0.71
N ALA A 94 -8.89 -10.36 -1.31
CA ALA A 94 -9.42 -11.56 -0.65
C ALA A 94 -8.31 -12.54 -0.28
N THR A 95 -7.32 -12.73 -1.13
CA THR A 95 -6.17 -13.60 -0.85
C THR A 95 -5.40 -13.07 0.35
N LEU A 96 -5.08 -11.78 0.38
CA LEU A 96 -4.39 -11.17 1.53
C LEU A 96 -5.22 -11.32 2.81
N ASP A 97 -6.52 -11.08 2.76
CA ASP A 97 -7.37 -11.22 3.94
C ASP A 97 -7.37 -12.65 4.48
N LEU A 98 -7.53 -13.64 3.61
CA LEU A 98 -7.49 -15.06 3.97
C LEU A 98 -6.14 -15.49 4.58
N VAL A 99 -5.03 -15.17 3.93
CA VAL A 99 -3.70 -15.60 4.42
C VAL A 99 -3.26 -14.82 5.66
N SER A 100 -3.80 -13.64 5.90
CA SER A 100 -3.57 -12.87 7.12
C SER A 100 -4.49 -13.27 8.29
N GLY A 101 -5.50 -14.11 8.05
CA GLY A 101 -6.49 -14.49 9.05
C GLY A 101 -7.50 -13.38 9.36
N GLY A 102 -7.97 -12.64 8.34
CA GLY A 102 -8.98 -11.60 8.47
C GLY A 102 -8.44 -10.26 8.98
N ARG A 103 -7.16 -9.97 8.76
CA ARG A 103 -6.52 -8.74 9.25
C ARG A 103 -6.49 -7.60 8.23
N LEU A 104 -7.06 -7.75 7.04
CA LEU A 104 -7.08 -6.69 6.04
C LEU A 104 -8.12 -5.61 6.39
N ASP A 105 -7.72 -4.35 6.30
CA ASP A 105 -8.56 -3.17 6.25
C ASP A 105 -8.43 -2.54 4.86
N PHE A 106 -9.34 -2.89 3.94
CA PHE A 106 -9.22 -2.50 2.54
C PHE A 106 -9.84 -1.13 2.27
N GLY A 107 -9.01 -0.10 2.31
CA GLY A 107 -9.38 1.27 1.97
C GLY A 107 -9.15 1.58 0.50
N VAL A 108 -10.15 2.13 -0.18
CA VAL A 108 -10.12 2.44 -1.61
C VAL A 108 -10.33 3.92 -1.89
N GLY A 109 -9.86 4.38 -3.04
CA GLY A 109 -10.02 5.75 -3.47
C GLY A 109 -9.84 5.91 -4.98
N LYS A 110 -10.17 7.10 -5.50
CA LYS A 110 -10.09 7.40 -6.93
C LYS A 110 -8.74 7.99 -7.40
N GLY A 111 -7.84 8.31 -6.47
CA GLY A 111 -6.60 9.00 -6.81
C GLY A 111 -6.78 10.52 -6.99
N TYR A 112 -5.65 11.24 -7.12
CA TYR A 112 -5.65 12.71 -7.22
C TYR A 112 -4.41 13.27 -7.93
N ARG A 113 -3.43 12.44 -8.30
CA ARG A 113 -2.16 12.91 -8.89
C ARG A 113 -2.18 12.81 -10.39
N TYR A 114 -2.07 13.93 -11.07
CA TYR A 114 -2.06 14.00 -12.52
C TYR A 114 -1.04 13.07 -13.20
N ASN A 115 0.17 12.96 -12.64
CA ASN A 115 1.21 12.07 -13.19
C ASN A 115 0.82 10.59 -13.13
N GLU A 116 0.00 10.18 -12.16
CA GLU A 116 -0.50 8.81 -12.04
C GLU A 116 -1.59 8.56 -13.09
N PHE A 117 -2.56 9.46 -13.21
CA PHE A 117 -3.58 9.42 -14.27
C PHE A 117 -2.95 9.34 -15.67
N HIS A 118 -2.03 10.26 -15.95
CA HIS A 118 -1.32 10.27 -17.23
C HIS A 118 -0.51 8.98 -17.46
N GLY A 119 0.17 8.48 -16.45
CA GLY A 119 1.00 7.28 -16.53
C GLY A 119 0.21 6.00 -16.79
N PHE A 120 -1.03 5.91 -16.30
CA PHE A 120 -1.95 4.79 -16.53
C PHE A 120 -2.87 5.00 -17.73
N GLY A 121 -2.84 6.18 -18.37
CA GLY A 121 -3.68 6.49 -19.53
C GLY A 121 -5.16 6.63 -19.17
N VAL A 122 -5.46 7.04 -17.95
CA VAL A 122 -6.82 7.36 -17.49
C VAL A 122 -7.03 8.84 -17.52
N ASP A 123 -8.16 9.29 -18.07
CA ASP A 123 -8.51 10.71 -18.03
C ASP A 123 -8.96 11.09 -16.62
N MET A 124 -8.41 12.18 -16.11
CA MET A 124 -8.73 12.63 -14.76
C MET A 124 -10.17 13.18 -14.66
N GLU A 125 -10.75 13.64 -15.77
CA GLU A 125 -12.13 14.11 -15.83
C GLU A 125 -13.13 12.93 -15.69
N ASP A 126 -12.74 11.73 -16.11
CA ASP A 126 -13.57 10.52 -16.04
C ASP A 126 -13.47 9.81 -14.67
N ALA A 127 -12.65 10.32 -13.75
CA ALA A 127 -12.33 9.64 -12.49
C ALA A 127 -13.54 9.32 -11.61
N ASP A 128 -14.54 10.18 -11.58
CA ASP A 128 -15.76 9.97 -10.78
C ASP A 128 -16.63 8.86 -11.40
N GLU A 129 -16.82 8.88 -12.71
CA GLU A 129 -17.60 7.85 -13.43
C GLU A 129 -16.95 6.45 -13.33
N ILE A 130 -15.61 6.38 -13.46
CA ILE A 130 -14.89 5.10 -13.38
C ILE A 130 -14.91 4.54 -11.94
N PHE A 131 -14.94 5.43 -10.94
CA PHE A 131 -14.91 5.02 -9.53
C PHE A 131 -16.26 4.50 -9.00
N GLU A 132 -17.38 4.93 -9.58
CA GLU A 132 -18.75 4.51 -9.23
C GLU A 132 -19.10 3.11 -9.75
#